data_ea8e5c9cbedba3707254ee7cd06b5f9c
#
_entry.id   ea8e5c9cbedba3707254ee7cd06b5f9c
#
_cell.length_a   1.000
_cell.length_b   1.000
_cell.length_c   1.000
_cell.angle_alpha   90.00
_cell.angle_beta   90.00
_cell.angle_gamma   90.00
#
_symmetry.space_group_name_H-M   'P 1'
#
loop_
_entity.id
_entity.type
_entity.pdbx_description
1 polymer ?
#
loop_
_entity_poly.entity_id
_entity_poly.type
_entity_poly.pdbx_seq_one_letter_code
_entity_poly.pdbx_strand_id
1 'polypeptide(L)'
;MTKTYEKVGKGAFFESDTGGNDKRPRYKGNMEISGKEFDIALWPRVGKSGHKYMSMQVNLKGAREAIGDGALFLRDQKSNRAPSLTGPIEIMERKFQGSVWPQKAENGTEYYRLKVELVTESEEG
;
A
#
# COMPACT_ATOMS: atom_id res chain seq x y z
N MET A 1 8.78 -18.94 16.04
CA MET A 1 8.40 -17.56 15.67
C MET A 1 7.05 -17.56 14.99
N THR A 2 6.12 -16.82 15.55
CA THR A 2 4.75 -16.74 15.04
C THR A 2 4.44 -15.30 14.63
N LYS A 3 3.84 -15.14 13.45
CA LYS A 3 3.39 -13.83 13.00
C LYS A 3 1.88 -13.76 13.13
N THR A 4 1.38 -12.68 13.68
CA THR A 4 -0.04 -12.40 13.73
C THR A 4 -0.34 -11.13 12.96
N TYR A 5 -1.52 -11.08 12.34
CA TYR A 5 -1.96 -9.96 11.52
C TYR A 5 -3.28 -9.44 12.09
N GLU A 6 -3.29 -8.18 12.45
CA GLU A 6 -4.50 -7.54 12.97
C GLU A 6 -4.87 -6.37 12.07
N LYS A 7 -6.11 -6.36 11.58
CA LYS A 7 -6.57 -5.24 10.75
C LYS A 7 -6.63 -3.98 11.59
N VAL A 8 -5.84 -2.98 11.22
CA VAL A 8 -5.75 -1.71 11.95
C VAL A 8 -6.06 -0.51 11.07
N GLY A 9 -6.15 -0.70 9.76
CA GLY A 9 -6.37 0.43 8.88
C GLY A 9 -6.89 0.07 7.51
N LYS A 10 -7.24 1.12 6.78
CA LYS A 10 -7.78 1.02 5.42
C LYS A 10 -7.40 2.27 4.65
N GLY A 11 -7.45 2.17 3.34
CA GLY A 11 -7.17 3.31 2.48
C GLY A 11 -7.60 3.05 1.06
N ALA A 12 -7.30 4.02 0.22
CA ALA A 12 -7.58 3.93 -1.21
C ALA A 12 -6.58 4.80 -1.96
N PHE A 13 -6.26 4.42 -3.18
CA PHE A 13 -5.43 5.27 -4.03
C PHE A 13 -5.94 5.22 -5.46
N PHE A 14 -5.69 6.31 -6.17
CA PHE A 14 -6.21 6.58 -7.49
C PHE A 14 -5.07 6.94 -8.43
N GLU A 15 -5.26 6.71 -9.71
CA GLU A 15 -4.28 7.12 -10.70
C GLU A 15 -4.13 8.63 -10.69
N SER A 16 -2.89 9.10 -10.71
CA SER A 16 -2.53 10.51 -10.68
C SER A 16 -1.93 10.92 -12.02
N ASP A 17 -2.16 12.17 -12.43
CA ASP A 17 -1.55 12.70 -13.64
C ASP A 17 -0.09 13.03 -13.36
N THR A 18 0.82 12.35 -14.06
CA THR A 18 2.25 12.57 -13.93
C THR A 18 2.76 13.65 -14.89
N GLY A 19 1.94 14.05 -15.85
CA GLY A 19 2.37 14.99 -16.90
C GLY A 19 3.54 14.48 -17.73
N GLY A 20 3.71 13.15 -17.79
CA GLY A 20 4.82 12.52 -18.50
C GLY A 20 6.12 12.45 -17.70
N ASN A 21 6.09 12.83 -16.43
CA ASN A 21 7.27 12.82 -15.57
C ASN A 21 7.28 11.59 -14.67
N ASP A 22 8.19 10.65 -14.95
CA ASP A 22 8.31 9.39 -14.22
C ASP A 22 8.73 9.55 -12.75
N LYS A 23 9.22 10.72 -12.37
CA LYS A 23 9.60 11.01 -10.99
C LYS A 23 8.40 11.33 -10.12
N ARG A 24 7.27 11.68 -10.74
CA ARG A 24 6.03 11.92 -10.01
C ARG A 24 5.31 10.61 -9.74
N PRO A 25 4.60 10.49 -8.60
CA PRO A 25 3.88 9.26 -8.31
C PRO A 25 2.78 9.02 -9.33
N ARG A 26 2.67 7.78 -9.78
CA ARG A 26 1.62 7.36 -10.69
C ARG A 26 0.27 7.23 -10.00
N TYR A 27 0.29 6.94 -8.70
CA TYR A 27 -0.91 6.81 -7.89
C TYR A 27 -0.75 7.63 -6.62
N LYS A 28 -1.85 8.21 -6.17
CA LYS A 28 -1.90 8.97 -4.91
C LYS A 28 -3.17 8.60 -4.17
N GLY A 29 -3.10 8.64 -2.86
CA GLY A 29 -4.26 8.38 -2.05
C GLY A 29 -4.01 8.67 -0.59
N ASN A 30 -4.83 8.07 0.23
CA ASN A 30 -4.72 8.22 1.67
C ASN A 30 -5.06 6.91 2.36
N MET A 31 -4.64 6.82 3.61
CA MET A 31 -4.99 5.70 4.45
C MET A 31 -5.14 6.18 5.90
N GLU A 32 -5.90 5.42 6.65
CA GLU A 32 -6.10 5.66 8.07
C GLU A 32 -5.67 4.41 8.83
N ILE A 33 -4.85 4.60 9.87
CA ILE A 33 -4.41 3.53 10.74
C ILE A 33 -4.71 3.95 12.18
N SER A 34 -5.58 3.21 12.84
CA SER A 34 -5.96 3.48 14.23
C SER A 34 -6.37 4.93 14.49
N GLY A 35 -7.14 5.49 13.56
CA GLY A 35 -7.64 6.85 13.66
C GLY A 35 -6.68 7.94 13.17
N LYS A 36 -5.47 7.58 12.78
CA LYS A 36 -4.49 8.54 12.27
C LYS A 36 -4.46 8.50 10.74
N GLU A 37 -4.49 9.68 10.12
CA GLU A 37 -4.54 9.80 8.67
C GLU A 37 -3.16 10.04 8.06
N PHE A 38 -2.91 9.36 6.93
CA PHE A 38 -1.66 9.45 6.18
C PHE A 38 -1.95 9.68 4.71
N ASP A 39 -1.03 10.38 4.04
CA ASP A 39 -1.02 10.48 2.57
C ASP A 39 -0.08 9.40 2.03
N ILE A 40 -0.46 8.79 0.93
CA ILE A 40 0.36 7.78 0.28
C ILE A 40 0.58 8.12 -1.18
N ALA A 41 1.76 7.78 -1.69
CA ALA A 41 2.13 7.95 -3.08
C ALA A 41 2.80 6.67 -3.55
N LEU A 42 2.50 6.23 -4.77
CA LEU A 42 3.00 4.97 -5.28
C LEU A 42 3.59 5.12 -6.67
N TRP A 43 4.67 4.40 -6.91
CA TRP A 43 5.37 4.35 -8.20
C TRP A 43 5.48 2.89 -8.65
N PRO A 44 5.09 2.57 -9.89
CA PRO A 44 5.36 1.23 -10.45
C PRO A 44 6.86 1.01 -10.60
N ARG A 45 7.32 -0.18 -10.25
CA ARG A 45 8.74 -0.56 -10.33
C ARG A 45 8.88 -1.96 -10.89
N VAL A 46 10.05 -2.25 -11.41
CA VAL A 46 10.42 -3.60 -11.86
C VAL A 46 11.70 -4.00 -11.14
N GLY A 47 11.65 -5.12 -10.42
CA GLY A 47 12.80 -5.62 -9.70
C GLY A 47 13.81 -6.29 -10.61
N LYS A 48 14.98 -6.64 -10.05
CA LYS A 48 16.09 -7.24 -10.80
C LYS A 48 15.71 -8.55 -11.48
N SER A 49 14.79 -9.31 -10.91
CA SER A 49 14.32 -10.57 -11.48
C SER A 49 13.17 -10.40 -12.47
N GLY A 50 12.80 -9.15 -12.77
CA GLY A 50 11.70 -8.86 -13.68
C GLY A 50 10.33 -8.81 -13.03
N HIS A 51 10.22 -9.07 -11.72
CA HIS A 51 8.94 -9.01 -11.03
C HIS A 51 8.47 -7.56 -10.88
N LYS A 52 7.18 -7.35 -11.02
CA LYS A 52 6.57 -6.02 -10.92
C LYS A 52 6.06 -5.76 -9.51
N TYR A 53 6.26 -4.55 -9.04
CA TYR A 53 5.75 -4.13 -7.73
C TYR A 53 5.49 -2.62 -7.73
N MET A 54 4.85 -2.14 -6.69
CA MET A 54 4.67 -0.70 -6.48
C MET A 54 5.46 -0.29 -5.25
N SER A 55 6.28 0.74 -5.40
CA SER A 55 6.98 1.38 -4.28
C SER A 55 6.03 2.40 -3.67
N MET A 56 5.90 2.39 -2.34
CA MET A 56 5.00 3.29 -1.61
C MET A 56 5.79 4.23 -0.71
N GLN A 57 5.38 5.49 -0.66
CA GLN A 57 5.88 6.47 0.29
C GLN A 57 4.72 6.90 1.18
N VAL A 58 4.97 7.02 2.47
CA VAL A 58 3.95 7.38 3.47
C VAL A 58 4.34 8.67 4.16
N ASN A 59 3.43 9.63 4.20
CA ASN A 59 3.58 10.90 4.91
C ASN A 59 2.40 11.08 5.85
N LEU A 60 2.58 11.82 6.93
CA LEU A 60 1.43 12.30 7.70
C LEU A 60 0.60 13.22 6.82
N LYS A 61 -0.72 13.20 7.01
CA LYS A 61 -1.63 14.00 6.18
C LYS A 61 -1.19 15.46 6.15
N GLY A 62 -0.99 15.99 4.94
CA GLY A 62 -0.58 17.36 4.73
C GLY A 62 0.90 17.65 4.95
N ALA A 63 1.68 16.67 5.37
CA ALA A 63 3.11 16.85 5.61
C ALA A 63 3.92 16.50 4.37
N ARG A 64 5.08 17.15 4.21
CA ARG A 64 5.95 16.92 3.07
C ARG A 64 7.00 15.85 3.31
N GLU A 65 7.28 15.55 4.57
CA GLU A 65 8.32 14.61 4.94
C GLU A 65 7.80 13.18 4.99
N ALA A 66 8.52 12.26 4.37
CA ALA A 66 8.18 10.86 4.42
C ALA A 66 8.52 10.28 5.79
N ILE A 67 7.57 9.55 6.38
CA ILE A 67 7.76 8.87 7.66
C ILE A 67 7.71 7.36 7.52
N GLY A 68 7.46 6.87 6.32
CA GLY A 68 7.42 5.45 6.06
C GLY A 68 7.48 5.12 4.59
N ASP A 69 7.64 3.84 4.31
CA ASP A 69 7.68 3.34 2.95
C ASP A 69 7.14 1.91 2.89
N GLY A 70 6.97 1.42 1.70
CA GLY A 70 6.51 0.06 1.51
C GLY A 70 6.73 -0.41 0.09
N ALA A 71 6.47 -1.69 -0.13
CA ALA A 71 6.52 -2.30 -1.44
C ALA A 71 5.37 -3.29 -1.56
N LEU A 72 4.55 -3.13 -2.58
CA LEU A 72 3.40 -3.98 -2.84
C LEU A 72 3.68 -4.80 -4.08
N PHE A 73 3.73 -6.12 -3.92
CA PHE A 73 4.11 -7.04 -5.00
C PHE A 73 2.88 -7.64 -5.65
N LEU A 74 2.93 -7.76 -6.98
CA LEU A 74 1.87 -8.36 -7.76
C LEU A 74 1.70 -9.82 -7.37
N ARG A 75 0.47 -10.24 -7.14
CA ARG A 75 0.13 -11.62 -6.77
C ARG A 75 -0.76 -12.26 -7.83
N ASP A 76 -0.68 -13.58 -7.93
CA ASP A 76 -1.60 -14.34 -8.76
C ASP A 76 -2.96 -14.31 -8.08
N GLN A 77 -3.92 -13.67 -8.75
CA GLN A 77 -5.26 -13.53 -8.20
C GLN A 77 -6.08 -14.76 -8.57
N LYS A 78 -6.12 -15.73 -7.67
CA LYS A 78 -6.83 -17.01 -7.90
C LYS A 78 -8.34 -16.88 -7.76
N SER A 79 -8.81 -15.80 -7.14
CA SER A 79 -10.23 -15.50 -7.01
C SER A 79 -10.42 -13.99 -6.90
N ASN A 80 -11.65 -13.51 -7.13
CA ASN A 80 -11.96 -12.08 -6.98
C ASN A 80 -11.83 -11.58 -5.54
N ARG A 81 -11.75 -12.49 -4.59
CA ARG A 81 -11.59 -12.14 -3.17
C ARG A 81 -10.13 -12.01 -2.76
N ALA A 82 -9.23 -12.58 -3.55
CA ALA A 82 -7.80 -12.50 -3.25
C ALA A 82 -7.25 -11.12 -3.65
N PRO A 83 -6.32 -10.55 -2.87
CA PRO A 83 -5.71 -9.28 -3.25
C PRO A 83 -4.83 -9.42 -4.49
N SER A 84 -4.79 -8.38 -5.30
CA SER A 84 -3.92 -8.34 -6.48
C SER A 84 -2.49 -7.94 -6.15
N LEU A 85 -2.31 -7.21 -5.05
CA LEU A 85 -1.00 -6.76 -4.58
C LEU A 85 -0.94 -6.95 -3.07
N THR A 86 0.20 -7.42 -2.57
CA THR A 86 0.45 -7.50 -1.13
C THR A 86 1.91 -7.18 -0.84
N GLY A 87 2.19 -6.68 0.32
CA GLY A 87 3.57 -6.43 0.71
C GLY A 87 3.73 -5.69 2.01
N PRO A 88 4.98 -5.54 2.45
CA PRO A 88 5.27 -4.88 3.72
C PRO A 88 5.19 -3.36 3.61
N ILE A 89 4.74 -2.74 4.69
CA ILE A 89 4.74 -1.29 4.87
C ILE A 89 5.38 -1.03 6.22
N GLU A 90 6.36 -0.15 6.26
CA GLU A 90 7.02 0.23 7.52
C GLU A 90 6.81 1.72 7.76
N ILE A 91 6.32 2.07 8.95
CA ILE A 91 6.08 3.45 9.34
C ILE A 91 6.70 3.64 10.73
N MET A 92 7.72 4.50 10.82
CA MET A 92 8.39 4.80 12.09
C MET A 92 8.73 3.53 12.89
N GLU A 93 9.40 2.59 12.23
CA GLU A 93 9.86 1.31 12.80
C GLU A 93 8.75 0.29 13.10
N ARG A 94 7.49 0.62 12.83
CA ARG A 94 6.40 -0.33 12.95
C ARG A 94 6.16 -1.03 11.62
N LYS A 95 5.92 -2.32 11.69
CA LYS A 95 5.73 -3.16 10.49
C LYS A 95 4.27 -3.48 10.28
N PHE A 96 3.83 -3.26 9.04
CA PHE A 96 2.45 -3.53 8.62
C PHE A 96 2.48 -4.35 7.34
N GLN A 97 1.37 -4.99 7.04
CA GLN A 97 1.13 -5.70 5.79
C GLN A 97 0.02 -4.99 5.03
N GLY A 98 0.30 -4.62 3.79
CA GLY A 98 -0.72 -4.04 2.92
C GLY A 98 -1.29 -5.09 1.98
N SER A 99 -2.58 -4.97 1.70
CA SER A 99 -3.26 -5.80 0.71
C SER A 99 -4.15 -4.90 -0.13
N VAL A 100 -4.14 -5.11 -1.45
CA VAL A 100 -4.79 -4.20 -2.40
C VAL A 100 -5.72 -4.96 -3.32
N TRP A 101 -6.93 -4.42 -3.51
CA TRP A 101 -7.94 -4.92 -4.44
C TRP A 101 -8.32 -3.83 -5.43
N PRO A 102 -8.32 -4.12 -6.74
CA PRO A 102 -8.85 -3.18 -7.71
C PRO A 102 -10.35 -3.04 -7.53
N GLN A 103 -10.85 -1.83 -7.66
CA GLN A 103 -12.26 -1.50 -7.49
C GLN A 103 -12.74 -0.58 -8.61
N LYS A 104 -14.05 -0.50 -8.78
CA LYS A 104 -14.67 0.39 -9.73
C LYS A 104 -15.83 1.10 -9.06
N ALA A 105 -15.80 2.42 -9.06
CA ALA A 105 -16.86 3.24 -8.50
C ALA A 105 -18.10 3.25 -9.41
N GLU A 106 -19.23 3.70 -8.90
CA GLU A 106 -20.48 3.76 -9.67
C GLU A 106 -20.36 4.62 -10.93
N ASN A 107 -19.53 5.66 -10.88
CA ASN A 107 -19.29 6.54 -12.04
C ASN A 107 -18.30 5.97 -13.04
N GLY A 108 -17.81 4.75 -12.84
CA GLY A 108 -16.86 4.10 -13.74
C GLY A 108 -15.40 4.34 -13.41
N THR A 109 -15.09 5.18 -12.42
CA THR A 109 -13.72 5.45 -12.02
C THR A 109 -13.09 4.22 -11.40
N GLU A 110 -11.92 3.82 -11.89
CA GLU A 110 -11.15 2.71 -11.33
C GLU A 110 -10.23 3.23 -10.24
N TYR A 111 -10.17 2.49 -9.14
CA TYR A 111 -9.29 2.83 -8.03
C TYR A 111 -8.87 1.55 -7.30
N TYR A 112 -8.01 1.70 -6.30
CA TYR A 112 -7.52 0.57 -5.51
C TYR A 112 -7.89 0.75 -4.05
N ARG A 113 -8.42 -0.31 -3.47
CA ARG A 113 -8.73 -0.35 -2.05
C ARG A 113 -7.57 -1.02 -1.31
N LEU A 114 -7.14 -0.40 -0.23
CA LEU A 114 -6.03 -0.86 0.59
C LEU A 114 -6.52 -1.30 1.96
N LYS A 115 -6.07 -2.47 2.39
CA LYS A 115 -6.25 -2.94 3.76
C LYS A 115 -4.87 -2.96 4.43
N VAL A 116 -4.80 -2.47 5.66
CA VAL A 116 -3.55 -2.44 6.42
C VAL A 116 -3.70 -3.29 7.67
N GLU A 117 -2.76 -4.20 7.87
CA GLU A 117 -2.72 -5.07 9.04
C GLU A 117 -1.42 -4.84 9.81
N LEU A 118 -1.52 -4.78 11.13
CA LEU A 118 -0.33 -4.71 11.98
C LEU A 118 0.29 -6.10 12.05
N VAL A 119 1.60 -6.18 11.79
CA VAL A 119 2.33 -7.44 11.87
C VAL A 119 3.03 -7.52 13.22
N THR A 120 2.69 -8.52 13.99
CA THR A 120 3.32 -8.77 15.28
C THR A 120 4.07 -10.09 15.20
N GLU A 121 5.35 -10.07 15.57
CA GLU A 121 6.16 -11.28 15.65
C GLU A 121 6.34 -11.66 17.12
N SER A 122 6.04 -12.91 17.40
CA SER A 122 6.19 -13.46 18.74
C SER A 122 7.26 -14.53 18.71
N GLU A 123 8.28 -14.39 19.57
CA GLU A 123 9.27 -15.42 19.76
C GLU A 123 8.83 -16.27 20.96
N GLU A 124 8.24 -17.40 20.66
CA GLU A 124 7.94 -18.36 21.71
C GLU A 124 8.96 -19.49 21.60
N GLY A 125 9.69 -19.61 22.65
CA GLY A 125 10.69 -20.66 22.77
C GLY A 125 10.08 -22.04 22.92
#